data_ef073fcbaaf023b659c08e90f18581ae
#
_entry.id   ef073fcbaaf023b659c08e90f18581ae
#
_cell.length_a   1.000
_cell.length_b   1.000
_cell.length_c   1.000
_cell.angle_alpha   90.00
_cell.angle_beta   90.00
_cell.angle_gamma   90.00
#
_symmetry.space_group_name_H-M   'P 1'
#
loop_
_entity.id
_entity.type
_entity.pdbx_description
1 polymer ?
#
loop_
_entity_poly.entity_id
_entity_poly.type
_entity_poly.pdbx_seq_one_letter_code
_entity_poly.pdbx_strand_id
1 'polypeptide(L)'
;MSAYLLRRFGQGLLVLWAAFTLTFFLLQVLPGDAVLIKFQNPDLGLSPAQIADMRLAYGADSPLWRQYLHTLLAMLHGDFGYSLQAGLAVSSLIASNLPDTLSLALPAFLLAVILAFTLAFASRLPGLRWLSNLLQSLPVLFISLPTFWLGIALIQLFSFQLRWIPVINPGPLEGLILPVIAVALPISAPLAQILIRSMDQVAVQPFVAVARAKGMSETGVLWRHVMGNALLPALNIAGLLLGELIAGALITETVFGRSGLGQLTQQAVNNQDIAVLQAVVMISALGFVLINLLVDLVMPRLDPRLQLQTGGVK
;
A
#
# COMPACT_ATOMS: atom_id res chain seq x y z
N MET A 1 28.28 -5.55 -2.49
CA MET A 1 26.88 -5.96 -2.23
C MET A 1 26.54 -6.02 -0.73
N SER A 2 27.37 -6.61 0.13
CA SER A 2 27.09 -6.70 1.57
C SER A 2 26.86 -5.34 2.25
N ALA A 3 27.72 -4.35 2.02
CA ALA A 3 27.59 -3.00 2.59
C ALA A 3 26.33 -2.27 2.12
N TYR A 4 25.92 -2.44 0.86
CA TYR A 4 24.67 -1.88 0.33
C TYR A 4 23.46 -2.48 1.05
N LEU A 5 23.40 -3.81 1.16
CA LEU A 5 22.33 -4.52 1.83
C LEU A 5 22.23 -4.15 3.31
N LEU A 6 23.38 -4.08 4.01
CA LEU A 6 23.41 -3.70 5.41
C LEU A 6 22.88 -2.26 5.61
N ARG A 7 23.26 -1.34 4.71
CA ARG A 7 22.75 0.04 4.73
C ARG A 7 21.24 0.09 4.51
N ARG A 8 20.70 -0.67 3.54
CA ARG A 8 19.27 -0.72 3.23
C ARG A 8 18.47 -1.33 4.39
N PHE A 9 18.99 -2.41 4.96
CA PHE A 9 18.39 -3.02 6.14
C PHE A 9 18.38 -2.06 7.34
N GLY A 10 19.51 -1.37 7.60
CA GLY A 10 19.57 -0.35 8.64
C GLY A 10 18.60 0.82 8.42
N GLN A 11 18.42 1.27 7.17
CA GLN A 11 17.40 2.26 6.82
C GLN A 11 15.98 1.75 7.09
N GLY A 12 15.68 0.49 6.76
CA GLY A 12 14.40 -0.13 7.05
C GLY A 12 14.11 -0.19 8.55
N LEU A 13 15.08 -0.59 9.36
CA LEU A 13 14.94 -0.61 10.82
C LEU A 13 14.72 0.80 11.39
N LEU A 14 15.42 1.79 10.87
CA LEU A 14 15.25 3.18 11.29
C LEU A 14 13.84 3.68 10.95
N VAL A 15 13.31 3.36 9.77
CA VAL A 15 11.94 3.70 9.37
C VAL A 15 10.92 3.04 10.29
N LEU A 16 11.08 1.74 10.61
CA LEU A 16 10.19 1.03 11.54
C LEU A 16 10.24 1.63 12.95
N TRP A 17 11.43 1.93 13.44
CA TRP A 17 11.59 2.59 14.74
C TRP A 17 10.97 3.99 14.77
N ALA A 18 11.19 4.78 13.72
CA ALA A 18 10.59 6.11 13.59
C ALA A 18 9.06 6.04 13.49
N ALA A 19 8.51 5.11 12.70
CA ALA A 19 7.08 4.87 12.59
C ALA A 19 6.46 4.48 13.95
N PHE A 20 7.10 3.55 14.67
CA PHE A 20 6.69 3.17 16.01
C PHE A 20 6.66 4.37 16.95
N THR A 21 7.77 5.10 17.01
CA THR A 21 7.95 6.24 17.93
C THR A 21 6.94 7.34 17.66
N LEU A 22 6.80 7.74 16.40
CA LEU A 22 5.83 8.77 15.99
C LEU A 22 4.40 8.34 16.30
N THR A 23 4.03 7.11 15.95
CA THR A 23 2.68 6.59 16.21
C THR A 23 2.40 6.49 17.71
N PHE A 24 3.35 5.99 18.50
CA PHE A 24 3.22 5.92 19.95
C PHE A 24 2.93 7.30 20.54
N PHE A 25 3.75 8.32 20.24
CA PHE A 25 3.54 9.66 20.78
C PHE A 25 2.28 10.33 20.26
N LEU A 26 1.95 10.17 18.97
CA LEU A 26 0.72 10.73 18.39
C LEU A 26 -0.53 10.13 19.06
N LEU A 27 -0.54 8.83 19.30
CA LEU A 27 -1.67 8.17 19.95
C LEU A 27 -1.79 8.55 21.44
N GLN A 28 -0.68 8.87 22.12
CA GLN A 28 -0.70 9.36 23.50
C GLN A 28 -1.20 10.81 23.62
N VAL A 29 -1.10 11.61 22.55
CA VAL A 29 -1.61 13.01 22.53
C VAL A 29 -3.11 13.05 22.24
N LEU A 30 -3.68 11.97 21.68
CA LEU A 30 -5.13 11.91 21.45
C LEU A 30 -5.88 12.08 22.77
N PRO A 31 -6.86 13.01 22.84
CA PRO A 31 -7.66 13.19 24.04
C PRO A 31 -8.56 11.96 24.22
N GLY A 32 -8.32 11.24 25.30
CA GLY A 32 -9.09 10.07 25.68
C GLY A 32 -8.22 9.01 26.35
N ASP A 33 -8.75 8.42 27.40
CA ASP A 33 -8.19 7.24 28.04
C ASP A 33 -9.04 6.05 27.57
N ALA A 34 -8.47 5.18 26.73
CA ALA A 34 -9.18 4.03 26.18
C ALA A 34 -9.78 3.13 27.29
N VAL A 35 -9.10 3.06 28.45
CA VAL A 35 -9.59 2.35 29.63
C VAL A 35 -10.81 3.05 30.20
N LEU A 36 -10.76 4.38 30.35
CA LEU A 36 -11.89 5.18 30.84
C LEU A 36 -13.07 5.08 29.86
N ILE A 37 -12.87 5.26 28.58
CA ILE A 37 -13.94 5.23 27.55
C ILE A 37 -14.68 3.91 27.59
N LYS A 38 -13.96 2.80 27.70
CA LYS A 38 -14.59 1.47 27.76
C LYS A 38 -15.30 1.24 29.09
N PHE A 39 -14.62 1.50 30.22
CA PHE A 39 -15.08 1.06 31.55
C PHE A 39 -15.94 2.10 32.28
N GLN A 40 -16.01 3.35 31.81
CA GLN A 40 -16.98 4.36 32.27
C GLN A 40 -18.36 4.19 31.60
N ASN A 41 -18.55 3.22 30.71
CA ASN A 41 -19.88 2.94 30.15
C ASN A 41 -20.82 2.54 31.29
N PRO A 42 -21.94 3.29 31.50
CA PRO A 42 -22.91 3.01 32.55
C PRO A 42 -23.47 1.59 32.49
N ASP A 43 -23.56 0.99 31.30
CA ASP A 43 -24.07 -0.36 31.09
C ASP A 43 -23.20 -1.45 31.76
N LEU A 44 -21.94 -1.16 32.06
CA LEU A 44 -21.05 -2.10 32.75
C LEU A 44 -21.22 -2.07 34.28
N GLY A 45 -21.85 -1.03 34.83
CA GLY A 45 -22.12 -0.90 36.25
C GLY A 45 -20.89 -0.90 37.16
N LEU A 46 -19.69 -0.55 36.61
CA LEU A 46 -18.46 -0.56 37.37
C LEU A 46 -18.33 0.64 38.30
N SER A 47 -17.85 0.41 39.52
CA SER A 47 -17.54 1.48 40.47
C SER A 47 -16.25 2.22 40.11
N PRO A 48 -16.08 3.49 40.56
CA PRO A 48 -14.83 4.23 40.35
C PRO A 48 -13.58 3.49 40.84
N ALA A 49 -13.70 2.72 41.91
CA ALA A 49 -12.58 1.91 42.42
C ALA A 49 -12.19 0.78 41.48
N GLN A 50 -13.17 0.08 40.93
CA GLN A 50 -12.94 -0.98 39.94
C GLN A 50 -12.31 -0.43 38.65
N ILE A 51 -12.73 0.77 38.21
CA ILE A 51 -12.12 1.43 37.05
C ILE A 51 -10.66 1.79 37.34
N ALA A 52 -10.34 2.28 38.57
CA ALA A 52 -8.99 2.56 38.98
C ALA A 52 -8.09 1.31 39.00
N ASP A 53 -8.61 0.20 39.54
CA ASP A 53 -7.93 -1.11 39.50
C ASP A 53 -7.64 -1.60 38.08
N MET A 54 -8.61 -1.44 37.16
CA MET A 54 -8.44 -1.73 35.75
C MET A 54 -7.33 -0.86 35.11
N ARG A 55 -7.30 0.44 35.40
CA ARG A 55 -6.23 1.34 34.91
C ARG A 55 -4.85 0.88 35.33
N LEU A 56 -4.71 0.49 36.60
CA LEU A 56 -3.46 -0.08 37.11
C LEU A 56 -3.08 -1.39 36.43
N ALA A 57 -4.07 -2.28 36.25
CA ALA A 57 -3.85 -3.57 35.58
C ALA A 57 -3.41 -3.41 34.11
N TYR A 58 -3.95 -2.41 33.39
CA TYR A 58 -3.56 -2.09 32.02
C TYR A 58 -2.34 -1.16 31.92
N GLY A 59 -1.74 -0.76 33.06
CA GLY A 59 -0.54 0.08 33.11
C GLY A 59 -0.74 1.50 32.61
N ALA A 60 -1.99 1.99 32.52
CA ALA A 60 -2.31 3.32 32.05
C ALA A 60 -1.69 4.44 32.90
N ASP A 61 -1.45 4.20 34.17
CA ASP A 61 -0.84 5.15 35.10
C ASP A 61 0.71 5.04 35.18
N SER A 62 1.33 4.17 34.36
CA SER A 62 2.77 4.03 34.27
C SER A 62 3.42 5.23 33.56
N PRO A 63 4.65 5.63 33.94
CA PRO A 63 5.38 6.69 33.23
C PRO A 63 5.51 6.35 31.72
N LEU A 64 5.33 7.36 30.86
CA LEU A 64 5.32 7.20 29.38
C LEU A 64 6.54 6.44 28.83
N TRP A 65 7.73 6.68 29.40
CA TRP A 65 8.94 5.99 28.97
C TRP A 65 8.90 4.48 29.26
N ARG A 66 8.24 4.04 30.35
CA ARG A 66 8.04 2.61 30.64
C ARG A 66 7.04 2.00 29.69
N GLN A 67 5.93 2.68 29.41
CA GLN A 67 4.96 2.25 28.43
C GLN A 67 5.61 2.11 27.05
N TYR A 68 6.41 3.10 26.62
CA TYR A 68 7.15 3.07 25.37
C TYR A 68 8.08 1.85 25.25
N LEU A 69 8.93 1.63 26.26
CA LEU A 69 9.87 0.50 26.24
C LEU A 69 9.15 -0.84 26.32
N HIS A 70 8.12 -0.96 27.15
CA HIS A 70 7.33 -2.18 27.27
C HIS A 70 6.65 -2.52 25.94
N THR A 71 5.96 -1.57 25.32
CA THR A 71 5.27 -1.77 24.05
C THR A 71 6.26 -2.08 22.92
N LEU A 72 7.40 -1.39 22.86
CA LEU A 72 8.44 -1.65 21.87
C LEU A 72 9.00 -3.08 22.00
N LEU A 73 9.34 -3.49 23.21
CA LEU A 73 9.87 -4.83 23.46
C LEU A 73 8.83 -5.91 23.19
N ALA A 74 7.58 -5.72 23.60
CA ALA A 74 6.49 -6.64 23.33
C ALA A 74 6.29 -6.83 21.82
N MET A 75 6.24 -5.74 21.04
CA MET A 75 6.11 -5.81 19.59
C MET A 75 7.27 -6.51 18.89
N LEU A 76 8.51 -6.35 19.39
CA LEU A 76 9.67 -7.07 18.86
C LEU A 76 9.57 -8.59 19.07
N HIS A 77 8.80 -9.04 20.06
CA HIS A 77 8.49 -10.46 20.30
C HIS A 77 7.19 -10.91 19.61
N GLY A 78 6.55 -10.03 18.81
CA GLY A 78 5.29 -10.35 18.12
C GLY A 78 4.04 -10.22 18.99
N ASP A 79 4.16 -9.67 20.19
CA ASP A 79 3.04 -9.35 21.05
C ASP A 79 2.58 -7.90 20.80
N PHE A 80 1.43 -7.78 20.14
CA PHE A 80 0.79 -6.50 19.82
C PHE A 80 -0.24 -6.06 20.87
N GLY A 81 -0.31 -6.81 21.99
CA GLY A 81 -1.27 -6.53 23.06
C GLY A 81 -2.70 -7.00 22.76
N TYR A 82 -3.63 -6.47 23.52
CA TYR A 82 -5.05 -6.81 23.45
C TYR A 82 -5.89 -5.61 23.04
N SER A 83 -6.87 -5.84 22.17
CA SER A 83 -7.93 -4.89 21.88
C SER A 83 -8.84 -4.78 23.07
N LEU A 84 -8.91 -3.60 23.68
CA LEU A 84 -9.82 -3.34 24.78
C LEU A 84 -11.29 -3.43 24.32
N GLN A 85 -11.58 -3.09 23.08
CA GLN A 85 -12.94 -3.08 22.53
C GLN A 85 -13.41 -4.48 22.12
N ALA A 86 -12.57 -5.19 21.32
CA ALA A 86 -12.92 -6.53 20.85
C ALA A 86 -12.72 -7.63 21.90
N GLY A 87 -11.90 -7.37 22.96
CA GLY A 87 -11.56 -8.40 23.95
C GLY A 87 -10.73 -9.55 23.40
N LEU A 88 -9.99 -9.29 22.30
CA LEU A 88 -9.19 -10.28 21.58
C LEU A 88 -7.74 -9.82 21.48
N ALA A 89 -6.81 -10.76 21.30
CA ALA A 89 -5.43 -10.43 20.99
C ALA A 89 -5.37 -9.68 19.65
N VAL A 90 -4.61 -8.59 19.59
CA VAL A 90 -4.47 -7.77 18.38
C VAL A 90 -3.86 -8.57 17.23
N SER A 91 -2.95 -9.49 17.53
CA SER A 91 -2.38 -10.42 16.54
C SER A 91 -3.45 -11.27 15.83
N SER A 92 -4.49 -11.71 16.54
CA SER A 92 -5.59 -12.48 15.96
C SER A 92 -6.49 -11.60 15.06
N LEU A 93 -6.74 -10.35 15.46
CA LEU A 93 -7.47 -9.38 14.64
C LEU A 93 -6.72 -9.07 13.34
N ILE A 94 -5.41 -8.88 13.40
CA ILE A 94 -4.58 -8.68 12.22
C ILE A 94 -4.59 -9.93 11.33
N ALA A 95 -4.40 -11.11 11.90
CA ALA A 95 -4.38 -12.36 11.14
C ALA A 95 -5.70 -12.66 10.43
N SER A 96 -6.84 -12.25 10.99
CA SER A 96 -8.14 -12.41 10.36
C SER A 96 -8.42 -11.37 9.26
N ASN A 97 -7.91 -10.14 9.37
CA ASN A 97 -8.21 -9.04 8.44
C ASN A 97 -7.14 -8.85 7.34
N LEU A 98 -5.88 -9.19 7.61
CA LEU A 98 -4.79 -9.03 6.64
C LEU A 98 -5.01 -9.78 5.31
N PRO A 99 -5.53 -11.04 5.30
CA PRO A 99 -5.80 -11.75 4.05
C PRO A 99 -6.78 -11.02 3.13
N ASP A 100 -7.79 -10.34 3.69
CA ASP A 100 -8.78 -9.58 2.91
C ASP A 100 -8.13 -8.35 2.25
N THR A 101 -7.28 -7.62 2.97
CA THR A 101 -6.50 -6.53 2.38
C THR A 101 -5.56 -7.02 1.29
N LEU A 102 -4.83 -8.12 1.51
CA LEU A 102 -3.92 -8.67 0.50
C LEU A 102 -4.66 -9.22 -0.71
N SER A 103 -5.84 -9.84 -0.52
CA SER A 103 -6.68 -10.33 -1.61
C SER A 103 -7.21 -9.21 -2.51
N LEU A 104 -7.32 -7.99 -2.00
CA LEU A 104 -7.64 -6.79 -2.77
C LEU A 104 -6.38 -6.15 -3.38
N ALA A 105 -5.36 -5.91 -2.56
CA ALA A 105 -4.18 -5.14 -2.94
C ALA A 105 -3.36 -5.81 -4.05
N LEU A 106 -3.12 -7.12 -3.97
CA LEU A 106 -2.29 -7.82 -4.96
C LEU A 106 -2.92 -7.88 -6.36
N PRO A 107 -4.20 -8.28 -6.53
CA PRO A 107 -4.85 -8.23 -7.85
C PRO A 107 -5.01 -6.81 -8.38
N ALA A 108 -5.31 -5.82 -7.51
CA ALA A 108 -5.42 -4.42 -7.92
C ALA A 108 -4.08 -3.89 -8.43
N PHE A 109 -2.98 -4.19 -7.75
CA PHE A 109 -1.64 -3.83 -8.19
C PHE A 109 -1.27 -4.50 -9.51
N LEU A 110 -1.53 -5.79 -9.65
CA LEU A 110 -1.28 -6.52 -10.90
C LEU A 110 -2.06 -5.91 -12.08
N LEU A 111 -3.34 -5.63 -11.87
CA LEU A 111 -4.17 -4.96 -12.88
C LEU A 111 -3.65 -3.55 -13.19
N ALA A 112 -3.23 -2.78 -12.20
CA ALA A 112 -2.65 -1.45 -12.38
C ALA A 112 -1.37 -1.49 -13.22
N VAL A 113 -0.48 -2.46 -12.97
CA VAL A 113 0.74 -2.68 -13.77
C VAL A 113 0.39 -3.05 -15.22
N ILE A 114 -0.56 -3.96 -15.43
CA ILE A 114 -1.02 -4.36 -16.76
C ILE A 114 -1.60 -3.16 -17.51
N LEU A 115 -2.46 -2.37 -16.86
CA LEU A 115 -3.04 -1.16 -17.44
C LEU A 115 -1.98 -0.14 -17.80
N ALA A 116 -1.06 0.16 -16.88
CA ALA A 116 0.02 1.12 -17.10
C ALA A 116 0.91 0.71 -18.27
N PHE A 117 1.31 -0.56 -18.30
CA PHE A 117 2.12 -1.12 -19.39
C PHE A 117 1.37 -1.04 -20.73
N THR A 118 0.11 -1.45 -20.75
CA THR A 118 -0.72 -1.46 -21.95
C THR A 118 -0.91 -0.05 -22.50
N LEU A 119 -1.24 0.93 -21.64
CA LEU A 119 -1.41 2.32 -22.03
C LEU A 119 -0.10 2.91 -22.59
N ALA A 120 1.02 2.70 -21.87
CA ALA A 120 2.31 3.23 -22.29
C ALA A 120 2.76 2.62 -23.61
N PHE A 121 2.67 1.31 -23.76
CA PHE A 121 3.07 0.61 -24.97
C PHE A 121 2.17 0.96 -26.16
N ALA A 122 0.85 0.90 -25.98
CA ALA A 122 -0.12 1.21 -27.05
C ALA A 122 0.00 2.66 -27.55
N SER A 123 0.30 3.61 -26.63
CA SER A 123 0.49 5.03 -27.00
C SER A 123 1.68 5.25 -27.94
N ARG A 124 2.63 4.32 -28.04
CA ARG A 124 3.84 4.40 -28.87
C ARG A 124 3.82 3.46 -30.08
N LEU A 125 2.77 2.63 -30.24
CA LEU A 125 2.66 1.75 -31.41
C LEU A 125 2.43 2.56 -32.70
N PRO A 126 3.19 2.28 -33.77
CA PRO A 126 3.06 3.00 -35.05
C PRO A 126 1.63 2.96 -35.63
N GLY A 127 0.95 1.82 -35.48
CA GLY A 127 -0.43 1.64 -35.96
C GLY A 127 -1.49 2.40 -35.17
N LEU A 128 -1.19 2.86 -33.95
CA LEU A 128 -2.11 3.57 -33.04
C LEU A 128 -1.76 5.05 -32.86
N ARG A 129 -0.94 5.64 -33.74
CA ARG A 129 -0.51 7.06 -33.62
C ARG A 129 -1.68 8.03 -33.54
N TRP A 130 -2.77 7.78 -34.25
CA TRP A 130 -3.98 8.61 -34.21
C TRP A 130 -4.66 8.59 -32.84
N LEU A 131 -4.49 7.52 -32.05
CA LEU A 131 -5.04 7.36 -30.69
C LEU A 131 -4.03 7.75 -29.61
N SER A 132 -2.78 8.02 -29.96
CA SER A 132 -1.67 8.25 -29.02
C SER A 132 -1.99 9.34 -28.00
N ASN A 133 -2.52 10.49 -28.43
CA ASN A 133 -2.85 11.59 -27.54
C ASN A 133 -3.95 11.22 -26.52
N LEU A 134 -4.96 10.48 -26.96
CA LEU A 134 -5.99 9.97 -26.05
C LEU A 134 -5.42 9.00 -25.02
N LEU A 135 -4.62 8.02 -25.47
CA LEU A 135 -4.00 7.04 -24.56
C LEU A 135 -3.06 7.70 -23.53
N GLN A 136 -2.38 8.77 -23.92
CA GLN A 136 -1.51 9.54 -23.00
C GLN A 136 -2.29 10.43 -22.03
N SER A 137 -3.52 10.82 -22.34
CA SER A 137 -4.38 11.61 -21.47
C SER A 137 -5.15 10.76 -20.46
N LEU A 138 -5.40 9.46 -20.74
CA LEU A 138 -6.13 8.57 -19.83
C LEU A 138 -5.53 8.50 -18.41
N PRO A 139 -4.21 8.40 -18.20
CA PRO A 139 -3.65 8.42 -16.86
C PRO A 139 -4.02 9.67 -16.05
N VAL A 140 -4.07 10.84 -16.69
CA VAL A 140 -4.48 12.09 -16.02
C VAL A 140 -5.94 12.02 -15.59
N LEU A 141 -6.80 11.45 -16.43
CA LEU A 141 -8.21 11.21 -16.09
C LEU A 141 -8.33 10.24 -14.90
N PHE A 142 -7.58 9.13 -14.92
CA PHE A 142 -7.66 8.11 -13.86
C PHE A 142 -7.25 8.65 -12.49
N ILE A 143 -6.18 9.45 -12.40
CA ILE A 143 -5.73 10.03 -11.12
C ILE A 143 -6.68 11.13 -10.63
N SER A 144 -7.46 11.76 -11.52
CA SER A 144 -8.41 12.80 -11.16
C SER A 144 -9.69 12.25 -10.51
N LEU A 145 -9.95 10.97 -10.64
CA LEU A 145 -11.15 10.34 -10.09
C LEU A 145 -10.89 9.88 -8.63
N PRO A 146 -11.66 10.40 -7.64
CA PRO A 146 -11.56 9.89 -6.28
C PRO A 146 -11.95 8.40 -6.22
N THR A 147 -11.14 7.57 -5.56
CA THR A 147 -11.36 6.11 -5.48
C THR A 147 -12.73 5.73 -4.94
N PHE A 148 -13.21 6.44 -3.91
CA PHE A 148 -14.53 6.20 -3.34
C PHE A 148 -15.66 6.49 -4.33
N TRP A 149 -15.54 7.60 -5.07
CA TRP A 149 -16.52 7.98 -6.10
C TRP A 149 -16.56 6.94 -7.21
N LEU A 150 -15.38 6.51 -7.67
CA LEU A 150 -15.26 5.47 -8.68
C LEU A 150 -15.88 4.15 -8.20
N GLY A 151 -15.63 3.76 -6.94
CA GLY A 151 -16.24 2.59 -6.33
C GLY A 151 -17.76 2.65 -6.33
N ILE A 152 -18.34 3.77 -5.89
CA ILE A 152 -19.80 3.97 -5.89
C ILE A 152 -20.36 3.95 -7.31
N ALA A 153 -19.68 4.61 -8.27
CA ALA A 153 -20.11 4.64 -9.66
C ALA A 153 -20.10 3.24 -10.30
N LEU A 154 -19.06 2.44 -10.02
CA LEU A 154 -18.98 1.05 -10.48
C LEU A 154 -20.09 0.19 -9.88
N ILE A 155 -20.38 0.32 -8.58
CA ILE A 155 -21.49 -0.38 -7.93
C ILE A 155 -22.82 0.04 -8.59
N GLN A 156 -23.04 1.34 -8.75
CA GLN A 156 -24.28 1.85 -9.35
C GLN A 156 -24.47 1.30 -10.77
N LEU A 157 -23.44 1.29 -11.57
CA LEU A 157 -23.51 0.83 -12.97
C LEU A 157 -23.63 -0.70 -13.05
N PHE A 158 -22.66 -1.42 -12.47
CA PHE A 158 -22.54 -2.87 -12.70
C PHE A 158 -23.44 -3.71 -11.81
N SER A 159 -23.78 -3.22 -10.61
CA SER A 159 -24.60 -4.00 -9.69
C SER A 159 -26.09 -3.60 -9.73
N PHE A 160 -26.39 -2.32 -9.80
CA PHE A 160 -27.79 -1.87 -9.78
C PHE A 160 -28.41 -1.73 -11.17
N GLN A 161 -27.72 -1.12 -12.15
CA GLN A 161 -28.27 -0.92 -13.48
C GLN A 161 -28.13 -2.16 -14.34
N LEU A 162 -26.90 -2.67 -14.50
CA LEU A 162 -26.62 -3.82 -15.36
C LEU A 162 -26.90 -5.17 -14.67
N ARG A 163 -26.88 -5.21 -13.33
CA ARG A 163 -27.08 -6.43 -12.53
C ARG A 163 -26.12 -7.56 -12.85
N TRP A 164 -24.91 -7.22 -13.26
CA TRP A 164 -23.88 -8.21 -13.62
C TRP A 164 -23.16 -8.77 -12.39
N ILE A 165 -22.95 -7.94 -11.37
CA ILE A 165 -22.18 -8.29 -10.18
C ILE A 165 -23.03 -7.99 -8.95
N PRO A 166 -23.41 -8.99 -8.14
CA PRO A 166 -24.21 -8.77 -6.93
C PRO A 166 -23.41 -8.02 -5.87
N VAL A 167 -24.06 -7.10 -5.15
CA VAL A 167 -23.47 -6.41 -3.99
C VAL A 167 -23.66 -7.22 -2.71
N ILE A 168 -24.80 -7.95 -2.62
CA ILE A 168 -25.18 -8.73 -1.43
C ILE A 168 -24.76 -10.17 -1.66
N ASN A 169 -23.93 -10.71 -0.75
CA ASN A 169 -23.37 -12.06 -0.82
C ASN A 169 -22.73 -12.40 -2.18
N PRO A 170 -21.83 -11.55 -2.71
CA PRO A 170 -21.10 -11.90 -3.92
C PRO A 170 -20.25 -13.15 -3.68
N GLY A 171 -20.04 -13.93 -4.73
CA GLY A 171 -19.05 -14.99 -4.70
C GLY A 171 -17.64 -14.44 -4.40
N PRO A 172 -16.70 -15.27 -3.95
CA PRO A 172 -15.36 -14.81 -3.52
C PRO A 172 -14.61 -14.03 -4.60
N LEU A 173 -14.74 -14.43 -5.87
CA LEU A 173 -14.11 -13.74 -7.01
C LEU A 173 -14.94 -12.55 -7.50
N GLU A 174 -16.27 -12.69 -7.53
CA GLU A 174 -17.17 -11.63 -7.99
C GLU A 174 -17.07 -10.40 -7.09
N GLY A 175 -16.98 -10.61 -5.77
CA GLY A 175 -16.81 -9.53 -4.78
C GLY A 175 -15.47 -8.79 -4.87
N LEU A 176 -14.49 -9.30 -5.64
CA LEU A 176 -13.21 -8.65 -5.87
C LEU A 176 -13.19 -7.80 -7.15
N ILE A 177 -14.04 -8.06 -8.14
CA ILE A 177 -13.94 -7.43 -9.46
C ILE A 177 -14.03 -5.91 -9.36
N LEU A 178 -15.11 -5.38 -8.78
CA LEU A 178 -15.32 -3.93 -8.70
C LEU A 178 -14.30 -3.22 -7.79
N PRO A 179 -13.99 -3.73 -6.57
CA PRO A 179 -12.97 -3.14 -5.73
C PRO A 179 -11.59 -3.10 -6.40
N VAL A 180 -11.19 -4.19 -7.06
CA VAL A 180 -9.92 -4.28 -7.78
C VAL A 180 -9.84 -3.23 -8.90
N ILE A 181 -10.90 -3.06 -9.69
CA ILE A 181 -10.95 -2.04 -10.75
C ILE A 181 -10.88 -0.63 -10.15
N ALA A 182 -11.65 -0.37 -9.08
CA ALA A 182 -11.70 0.94 -8.42
C ALA A 182 -10.34 1.40 -7.89
N VAL A 183 -9.53 0.47 -7.40
CA VAL A 183 -8.19 0.73 -6.90
C VAL A 183 -7.15 0.75 -8.02
N ALA A 184 -7.24 -0.17 -8.98
CA ALA A 184 -6.24 -0.33 -10.04
C ALA A 184 -6.18 0.88 -10.99
N LEU A 185 -7.31 1.50 -11.32
CA LEU A 185 -7.36 2.61 -12.26
C LEU A 185 -6.52 3.82 -11.80
N PRO A 186 -6.74 4.40 -10.59
CA PRO A 186 -5.93 5.51 -10.11
C PRO A 186 -4.45 5.14 -9.94
N ILE A 187 -4.15 3.94 -9.45
CA ILE A 187 -2.76 3.47 -9.24
C ILE A 187 -2.02 3.24 -10.56
N SER A 188 -2.71 2.83 -11.61
CA SER A 188 -2.12 2.69 -12.94
C SER A 188 -1.61 4.01 -13.51
N ALA A 189 -2.17 5.14 -13.09
CA ALA A 189 -1.88 6.44 -13.67
C ALA A 189 -0.42 6.91 -13.47
N PRO A 190 0.13 7.01 -12.25
CA PRO A 190 1.53 7.40 -12.06
C PRO A 190 2.50 6.41 -12.70
N LEU A 191 2.18 5.10 -12.69
CA LEU A 191 2.97 4.08 -13.36
C LEU A 191 3.02 4.31 -14.87
N ALA A 192 1.85 4.54 -15.51
CA ALA A 192 1.76 4.81 -16.94
C ALA A 192 2.51 6.09 -17.33
N GLN A 193 2.35 7.18 -16.56
CA GLN A 193 3.02 8.45 -16.82
C GLN A 193 4.54 8.33 -16.77
N ILE A 194 5.08 7.65 -15.74
CA ILE A 194 6.52 7.44 -15.60
C ILE A 194 7.03 6.55 -16.74
N LEU A 195 6.29 5.48 -17.06
CA LEU A 195 6.68 4.58 -18.14
C LEU A 195 6.70 5.29 -19.50
N ILE A 196 5.68 6.10 -19.81
CA ILE A 196 5.61 6.90 -21.05
C ILE A 196 6.81 7.85 -21.12
N ARG A 197 7.09 8.62 -20.05
CA ARG A 197 8.23 9.56 -20.00
C ARG A 197 9.57 8.85 -20.16
N SER A 198 9.75 7.73 -19.48
CA SER A 198 10.95 6.89 -19.62
C SER A 198 11.13 6.37 -21.04
N MET A 199 10.04 5.92 -21.68
CA MET A 199 10.09 5.47 -23.07
C MET A 199 10.52 6.59 -24.02
N ASP A 200 10.04 7.84 -23.80
CA ASP A 200 10.43 9.00 -24.59
C ASP A 200 11.93 9.30 -24.44
N GLN A 201 12.44 9.28 -23.21
CA GLN A 201 13.84 9.50 -22.92
C GLN A 201 14.76 8.42 -23.54
N VAL A 202 14.34 7.18 -23.51
CA VAL A 202 15.09 6.06 -24.10
C VAL A 202 15.01 6.09 -25.64
N ALA A 203 13.88 6.45 -26.23
CA ALA A 203 13.67 6.46 -27.67
C ALA A 203 14.63 7.39 -28.45
N VAL A 204 15.17 8.42 -27.80
CA VAL A 204 16.13 9.36 -28.40
C VAL A 204 17.59 8.97 -28.16
N GLN A 205 17.86 7.86 -27.48
CA GLN A 205 19.24 7.41 -27.20
C GLN A 205 19.96 6.90 -28.46
N PRO A 206 21.28 7.08 -28.58
CA PRO A 206 22.05 6.70 -29.77
C PRO A 206 21.91 5.23 -30.17
N PHE A 207 21.84 4.31 -29.19
CA PHE A 207 21.70 2.88 -29.46
C PHE A 207 20.37 2.52 -30.14
N VAL A 208 19.33 3.31 -29.91
CA VAL A 208 18.02 3.15 -30.56
C VAL A 208 18.11 3.55 -32.03
N ALA A 209 18.83 4.66 -32.34
CA ALA A 209 19.09 5.07 -33.71
C ALA A 209 19.87 3.99 -34.49
N VAL A 210 20.87 3.38 -33.86
CA VAL A 210 21.64 2.27 -34.46
C VAL A 210 20.75 1.06 -34.73
N ALA A 211 19.84 0.71 -33.84
CA ALA A 211 18.90 -0.41 -34.05
C ALA A 211 17.99 -0.16 -35.28
N ARG A 212 17.51 1.09 -35.45
CA ARG A 212 16.75 1.51 -36.63
C ARG A 212 17.60 1.43 -37.89
N ALA A 213 18.83 1.94 -37.86
CA ALA A 213 19.76 1.90 -39.00
C ALA A 213 20.09 0.46 -39.45
N LYS A 214 20.03 -0.52 -38.53
CA LYS A 214 20.19 -1.95 -38.82
C LYS A 214 18.91 -2.59 -39.42
N GLY A 215 17.88 -1.81 -39.71
CA GLY A 215 16.64 -2.32 -40.35
C GLY A 215 15.62 -2.94 -39.38
N MET A 216 15.77 -2.74 -38.08
CA MET A 216 14.79 -3.24 -37.13
C MET A 216 13.45 -2.50 -37.28
N SER A 217 12.34 -3.23 -37.25
CA SER A 217 11.01 -2.62 -37.29
C SER A 217 10.75 -1.74 -36.07
N GLU A 218 9.95 -0.68 -36.20
CA GLU A 218 9.63 0.24 -35.10
C GLU A 218 9.02 -0.48 -33.87
N THR A 219 8.17 -1.48 -34.10
CA THR A 219 7.63 -2.31 -33.00
C THR A 219 8.72 -3.15 -32.33
N GLY A 220 9.67 -3.67 -33.11
CA GLY A 220 10.82 -4.42 -32.59
C GLY A 220 11.74 -3.52 -31.76
N VAL A 221 12.00 -2.30 -32.22
CA VAL A 221 12.77 -1.28 -31.51
C VAL A 221 12.05 -0.94 -30.19
N LEU A 222 10.74 -0.69 -30.23
CA LEU A 222 9.95 -0.34 -29.07
C LEU A 222 10.00 -1.43 -28.00
N TRP A 223 9.81 -2.70 -28.39
CA TRP A 223 9.77 -3.83 -27.46
C TRP A 223 11.15 -4.18 -26.89
N ARG A 224 12.16 -4.35 -27.77
CA ARG A 224 13.47 -4.88 -27.36
C ARG A 224 14.42 -3.83 -26.78
N HIS A 225 14.36 -2.58 -27.27
CA HIS A 225 15.34 -1.56 -26.92
C HIS A 225 14.77 -0.44 -26.05
N VAL A 226 13.52 -0.01 -26.31
CA VAL A 226 12.93 1.09 -25.56
C VAL A 226 12.33 0.58 -24.26
N MET A 227 11.39 -0.38 -24.33
CA MET A 227 10.62 -0.84 -23.17
C MET A 227 11.52 -1.43 -22.08
N GLY A 228 12.44 -2.31 -22.40
CA GLY A 228 13.33 -2.94 -21.41
C GLY A 228 14.12 -1.93 -20.58
N ASN A 229 14.60 -0.83 -21.21
CA ASN A 229 15.32 0.23 -20.49
C ASN A 229 14.37 1.20 -19.77
N ALA A 230 13.16 1.40 -20.27
CA ALA A 230 12.17 2.29 -19.68
C ALA A 230 11.50 1.71 -18.42
N LEU A 231 11.54 0.39 -18.23
CA LEU A 231 10.94 -0.27 -17.04
C LEU A 231 11.66 0.07 -15.72
N LEU A 232 12.96 0.37 -15.76
CA LEU A 232 13.74 0.55 -14.54
C LEU A 232 13.20 1.65 -13.61
N PRO A 233 12.92 2.89 -14.06
CA PRO A 233 12.30 3.90 -13.21
C PRO A 233 10.88 3.53 -12.75
N ALA A 234 10.12 2.81 -13.59
CA ALA A 234 8.77 2.38 -13.27
C ALA A 234 8.74 1.35 -12.12
N LEU A 235 9.74 0.47 -12.03
CA LEU A 235 9.86 -0.52 -10.94
C LEU A 235 10.00 0.14 -9.56
N ASN A 236 10.76 1.24 -9.46
CA ASN A 236 10.88 1.97 -8.19
C ASN A 236 9.53 2.52 -7.72
N ILE A 237 8.78 3.13 -8.63
CA ILE A 237 7.46 3.66 -8.33
C ILE A 237 6.47 2.52 -8.07
N ALA A 238 6.57 1.42 -8.78
CA ALA A 238 5.73 0.24 -8.54
C ALA A 238 5.87 -0.28 -7.11
N GLY A 239 7.11 -0.36 -6.58
CA GLY A 239 7.36 -0.74 -5.19
C GLY A 239 6.73 0.21 -4.19
N LEU A 240 6.89 1.53 -4.41
CA LEU A 240 6.27 2.55 -3.57
C LEU A 240 4.74 2.41 -3.54
N LEU A 241 4.12 2.31 -4.72
CA LEU A 241 2.66 2.22 -4.85
C LEU A 241 2.09 0.91 -4.27
N LEU A 242 2.82 -0.21 -4.38
CA LEU A 242 2.39 -1.46 -3.74
C LEU A 242 2.42 -1.34 -2.21
N GLY A 243 3.45 -0.69 -1.65
CA GLY A 243 3.52 -0.42 -0.22
C GLY A 243 2.38 0.51 0.25
N GLU A 244 2.07 1.54 -0.53
CA GLU A 244 0.97 2.46 -0.27
C GLU A 244 -0.40 1.77 -0.33
N LEU A 245 -0.57 0.81 -1.25
CA LEU A 245 -1.80 0.01 -1.37
C LEU A 245 -2.12 -0.78 -0.11
N ILE A 246 -1.11 -1.41 0.50
CA ILE A 246 -1.30 -2.19 1.72
C ILE A 246 -1.69 -1.29 2.89
N ALA A 247 -1.14 -0.06 2.92
CA ALA A 247 -1.47 0.92 3.95
C ALA A 247 -2.80 1.66 3.70
N GLY A 248 -3.22 1.82 2.44
CA GLY A 248 -4.25 2.76 2.02
C GLY A 248 -5.58 2.17 1.51
N ALA A 249 -5.82 0.86 1.65
CA ALA A 249 -7.05 0.22 1.17
C ALA A 249 -8.33 0.61 1.94
N LEU A 250 -8.21 1.37 3.04
CA LEU A 250 -9.28 1.75 3.98
C LEU A 250 -10.58 2.18 3.27
N ILE A 251 -10.48 3.17 2.40
CA ILE A 251 -11.66 3.77 1.76
C ILE A 251 -12.37 2.75 0.88
N THR A 252 -11.61 1.98 0.10
CA THR A 252 -12.18 0.97 -0.80
C THR A 252 -12.79 -0.19 -0.01
N GLU A 253 -12.10 -0.67 1.03
CA GLU A 253 -12.64 -1.72 1.89
C GLU A 253 -13.96 -1.30 2.52
N THR A 254 -14.05 -0.06 3.01
CA THR A 254 -15.29 0.49 3.59
C THR A 254 -16.41 0.60 2.56
N VAL A 255 -16.13 1.14 1.36
CA VAL A 255 -17.14 1.31 0.29
C VAL A 255 -17.72 -0.04 -0.17
N PHE A 256 -16.89 -1.07 -0.21
CA PHE A 256 -17.30 -2.40 -0.66
C PHE A 256 -17.64 -3.38 0.49
N GLY A 257 -17.63 -2.90 1.75
CA GLY A 257 -17.98 -3.72 2.92
C GLY A 257 -17.02 -4.87 3.19
N ARG A 258 -15.73 -4.71 2.88
CA ARG A 258 -14.70 -5.74 3.07
C ARG A 258 -14.04 -5.62 4.45
N SER A 259 -13.83 -6.76 5.09
CA SER A 259 -13.28 -6.84 6.45
C SER A 259 -11.74 -6.87 6.43
N GLY A 260 -11.08 -5.87 5.83
CA GLY A 260 -9.64 -5.76 5.80
C GLY A 260 -9.04 -4.89 6.91
N LEU A 261 -7.71 -4.67 6.85
CA LEU A 261 -6.97 -3.83 7.81
C LEU A 261 -7.47 -2.38 7.82
N GLY A 262 -7.96 -1.88 6.69
CA GLY A 262 -8.52 -0.54 6.61
C GLY A 262 -9.79 -0.43 7.43
N GLN A 263 -10.74 -1.36 7.30
CA GLN A 263 -11.95 -1.39 8.11
C GLN A 263 -11.61 -1.57 9.60
N LEU A 264 -10.65 -2.45 9.93
CA LEU A 264 -10.15 -2.61 11.29
C LEU A 264 -9.59 -1.30 11.85
N THR A 265 -8.83 -0.54 11.03
CA THR A 265 -8.32 0.78 11.40
C THR A 265 -9.44 1.77 11.69
N GLN A 266 -10.47 1.82 10.83
CA GLN A 266 -11.62 2.71 11.03
C GLN A 266 -12.35 2.40 12.33
N GLN A 267 -12.59 1.13 12.61
CA GLN A 267 -13.22 0.71 13.87
C GLN A 267 -12.34 1.09 15.07
N ALA A 268 -11.03 0.87 14.98
CA ALA A 268 -10.09 1.20 16.04
C ALA A 268 -10.00 2.71 16.30
N VAL A 269 -10.07 3.55 15.24
CA VAL A 269 -10.13 5.02 15.38
C VAL A 269 -11.42 5.44 16.09
N ASN A 270 -12.57 4.93 15.66
CA ASN A 270 -13.85 5.27 16.26
C ASN A 270 -13.95 4.85 17.72
N ASN A 271 -13.31 3.74 18.06
CA ASN A 271 -13.33 3.18 19.41
C ASN A 271 -12.10 3.58 20.25
N GLN A 272 -11.19 4.39 19.71
CA GLN A 272 -9.93 4.79 20.33
C GLN A 272 -9.08 3.60 20.83
N ASP A 273 -9.07 2.51 20.03
CA ASP A 273 -8.30 1.30 20.35
C ASP A 273 -6.83 1.48 19.94
N ILE A 274 -6.05 2.06 20.86
CA ILE A 274 -4.65 2.43 20.65
C ILE A 274 -3.80 1.22 20.26
N ALA A 275 -4.02 0.06 20.89
CA ALA A 275 -3.24 -1.14 20.64
C ALA A 275 -3.42 -1.63 19.17
N VAL A 276 -4.67 -1.66 18.69
CA VAL A 276 -4.98 -2.02 17.31
C VAL A 276 -4.39 -1.00 16.34
N LEU A 277 -4.58 0.32 16.59
CA LEU A 277 -4.05 1.37 15.72
C LEU A 277 -2.54 1.28 15.58
N GLN A 278 -1.81 1.14 16.68
CA GLN A 278 -0.37 1.04 16.67
C GLN A 278 0.10 -0.21 15.93
N ALA A 279 -0.55 -1.34 16.13
CA ALA A 279 -0.21 -2.59 15.46
C ALA A 279 -0.46 -2.54 13.96
N VAL A 280 -1.61 -1.98 13.51
CA VAL A 280 -1.90 -1.84 12.07
C VAL A 280 -0.89 -0.93 11.39
N VAL A 281 -0.53 0.21 12.00
CA VAL A 281 0.51 1.09 11.45
C VAL A 281 1.85 0.35 11.35
N MET A 282 2.23 -0.42 12.37
CA MET A 282 3.49 -1.18 12.36
C MET A 282 3.50 -2.28 11.30
N ILE A 283 2.41 -3.02 11.14
CA ILE A 283 2.29 -4.06 10.09
C ILE A 283 2.33 -3.43 8.69
N SER A 284 1.63 -2.30 8.50
CA SER A 284 1.67 -1.55 7.24
C SER A 284 3.07 -1.02 6.93
N ALA A 285 3.76 -0.44 7.93
CA ALA A 285 5.14 0.02 7.80
C ALA A 285 6.11 -1.13 7.49
N LEU A 286 5.93 -2.30 8.14
CA LEU A 286 6.71 -3.50 7.87
C LEU A 286 6.49 -3.98 6.42
N GLY A 287 5.24 -4.06 5.98
CA GLY A 287 4.91 -4.40 4.59
C GLY A 287 5.57 -3.46 3.59
N PHE A 288 5.47 -2.14 3.83
CA PHE A 288 6.12 -1.11 3.02
C PHE A 288 7.65 -1.29 2.96
N VAL A 289 8.30 -1.48 4.11
CA VAL A 289 9.76 -1.69 4.20
C VAL A 289 10.18 -2.97 3.47
N LEU A 290 9.45 -4.06 3.65
CA LEU A 290 9.75 -5.34 2.98
C LEU A 290 9.63 -5.24 1.46
N ILE A 291 8.58 -4.57 0.95
CA ILE A 291 8.40 -4.36 -0.50
C ILE A 291 9.52 -3.52 -1.06
N ASN A 292 9.87 -2.39 -0.41
CA ASN A 292 10.97 -1.54 -0.87
C ASN A 292 12.32 -2.28 -0.83
N LEU A 293 12.58 -3.06 0.22
CA LEU A 293 13.78 -3.88 0.31
C LEU A 293 13.83 -4.92 -0.84
N LEU A 294 12.70 -5.54 -1.17
CA LEU A 294 12.60 -6.48 -2.28
C LEU A 294 12.90 -5.80 -3.61
N VAL A 295 12.36 -4.60 -3.86
CA VAL A 295 12.66 -3.80 -5.05
C VAL A 295 14.14 -3.45 -5.10
N ASP A 296 14.72 -2.99 -3.99
CA ASP A 296 16.15 -2.67 -3.87
C ASP A 296 17.09 -3.88 -4.12
N LEU A 297 16.62 -5.10 -3.81
CA LEU A 297 17.32 -6.35 -4.09
C LEU A 297 17.26 -6.76 -5.57
N VAL A 298 16.11 -6.48 -6.21
CA VAL A 298 15.85 -6.86 -7.61
C VAL A 298 16.52 -5.87 -8.57
N MET A 299 16.52 -4.56 -8.26
CA MET A 299 17.04 -3.49 -9.12
C MET A 299 18.49 -3.70 -9.60
N PRO A 300 19.46 -4.07 -8.75
CA PRO A 300 20.85 -4.28 -9.21
C PRO A 300 21.02 -5.50 -10.12
N ARG A 301 20.06 -6.44 -10.10
CA ARG A 301 20.06 -7.57 -11.05
C ARG A 301 19.51 -7.18 -12.42
N LEU A 302 18.61 -6.21 -12.46
CA LEU A 302 17.99 -5.71 -13.69
C LEU A 302 18.85 -4.62 -14.35
N ASP A 303 19.52 -3.78 -13.54
CA ASP A 303 20.44 -2.75 -14.04
C ASP A 303 21.86 -2.94 -13.44
N PRO A 304 22.76 -3.62 -14.16
CA PRO A 304 24.14 -3.80 -13.73
C PRO A 304 24.94 -2.48 -13.55
N ARG A 305 24.47 -1.36 -14.13
CA ARG A 305 25.12 -0.05 -14.01
C ARG A 305 25.06 0.50 -12.60
N LEU A 306 24.03 0.14 -11.84
CA LEU A 306 23.89 0.50 -10.42
C LEU A 306 24.97 -0.15 -9.54
N GLN A 307 25.51 -1.30 -9.96
CA GLN A 307 26.59 -1.99 -9.23
C GLN A 307 27.93 -1.25 -9.31
N LEU A 308 28.17 -0.50 -10.39
CA LEU A 308 29.40 0.27 -10.60
C LEU A 308 29.47 1.54 -9.74
N GLN A 309 28.32 2.13 -9.40
CA GLN A 309 28.27 3.34 -8.57
C GLN A 309 28.47 3.04 -7.08
N THR A 310 28.20 1.83 -6.63
CA THR A 310 28.40 1.40 -5.23
C THR A 310 29.82 0.92 -4.93
N GLY A 311 30.64 0.67 -5.96
CA GLY A 311 32.05 0.25 -5.82
C GLY A 311 33.08 1.38 -5.85
N GLY A 312 32.66 2.62 -6.07
CA GLY A 312 33.53 3.76 -6.36
C GLY A 312 33.84 4.73 -5.20
N VAL A 313 33.48 4.42 -3.98
CA VAL A 313 33.92 5.18 -2.79
C VAL A 313 35.00 4.38 -2.08
N LYS A 314 36.26 4.52 -2.53
CA LYS A 314 37.44 4.28 -1.72
C LYS A 314 37.90 5.58 -1.13
#